data_8dede9ac24745f3636ac145298556fcb
#
_entry.id   8dede9ac24745f3636ac145298556fcb
#
_cell.length_a   1.000
_cell.length_b   1.000
_cell.length_c   1.000
_cell.angle_alpha   90.00
_cell.angle_beta   90.00
_cell.angle_gamma   90.00
#
_symmetry.space_group_name_H-M   'P 1'
#
loop_
_entity.id
_entity.type
_entity.pdbx_description
1 polymer ?
#
loop_
_entity_poly.entity_id
_entity_poly.type
_entity_poly.pdbx_seq_one_letter_code
_entity_poly.pdbx_strand_id
1 'polypeptide(L)'
;MIERSDILSMEYLKKAEFTGGYRGMRYRLEGVDSEEGKQLKATVWPEPFNFFTTPEEDKLSELFSFDEDGVTDAVAWMNDRYFEDRKKYEEAPKNWNSYQMP
;
A
#
# COMPACT_ATOMS: atom_id res chain seq x y z
N MET A 1 -12.12 3.30 -6.22
CA MET A 1 -10.74 3.83 -6.10
C MET A 1 -10.45 4.17 -4.64
N ILE A 2 -9.18 4.07 -4.29
CA ILE A 2 -8.73 4.54 -2.98
C ILE A 2 -8.84 6.07 -2.96
N GLU A 3 -9.40 6.61 -1.88
CA GLU A 3 -9.54 8.06 -1.72
C GLU A 3 -8.76 8.54 -0.51
N ARG A 4 -8.43 9.84 -0.49
CA ARG A 4 -7.71 10.43 0.65
C ARG A 4 -8.47 10.19 1.96
N SER A 5 -9.79 10.24 1.92
CA SER A 5 -10.64 10.02 3.10
C SER A 5 -10.59 8.60 3.62
N ASP A 6 -10.09 7.65 2.83
CA ASP A 6 -9.91 6.27 3.28
C ASP A 6 -8.66 6.10 4.14
N ILE A 7 -7.79 7.10 4.14
CA ILE A 7 -6.53 7.09 4.88
C ILE A 7 -6.70 7.95 6.15
N LEU A 8 -6.14 7.50 7.25
CA LEU A 8 -6.18 8.26 8.49
C LEU A 8 -5.34 9.54 8.41
N SER A 9 -5.50 10.43 9.40
CA SER A 9 -4.87 11.75 9.41
C SER A 9 -3.34 11.68 9.48
N MET A 10 -2.70 12.80 9.14
CA MET A 10 -1.24 12.94 9.31
C MET A 10 -0.83 12.73 10.76
N GLU A 11 -1.67 13.14 11.71
CA GLU A 11 -1.36 12.93 13.12
C GLU A 11 -1.23 11.44 13.46
N TYR A 12 -2.08 10.62 12.86
CA TYR A 12 -1.97 9.17 13.01
C TYR A 12 -0.70 8.63 12.34
N LEU A 13 -0.42 9.09 11.12
CA LEU A 13 0.74 8.61 10.36
C LEU A 13 2.06 8.98 10.99
N LYS A 14 2.10 10.02 11.81
CA LYS A 14 3.30 10.40 12.59
C LYS A 14 3.60 9.39 13.68
N LYS A 15 2.60 8.65 14.15
CA LYS A 15 2.72 7.76 15.30
C LYS A 15 2.72 6.30 14.93
N ALA A 16 2.09 5.93 13.81
CA ALA A 16 1.92 4.53 13.42
C ALA A 16 1.73 4.43 11.91
N GLU A 17 1.96 3.23 11.41
CA GLU A 17 1.66 2.92 10.01
C GLU A 17 0.17 2.67 9.83
N PHE A 18 -0.31 2.85 8.60
CA PHE A 18 -1.68 2.55 8.21
C PHE A 18 -1.70 1.49 7.12
N THR A 19 -2.47 0.44 7.33
CA THR A 19 -2.63 -0.65 6.37
C THR A 19 -4.10 -0.76 5.96
N GLY A 20 -4.35 -0.91 4.68
CA GLY A 20 -5.69 -1.07 4.15
C GLY A 20 -5.71 -2.00 2.95
N GLY A 21 -6.86 -2.12 2.32
CA GLY A 21 -7.02 -2.96 1.15
C GLY A 21 -8.05 -2.39 0.18
N TYR A 22 -7.88 -2.72 -1.11
CA TYR A 22 -8.81 -2.33 -2.16
C TYR A 22 -8.83 -3.40 -3.24
N ARG A 23 -9.94 -4.12 -3.34
CA ARG A 23 -10.21 -5.11 -4.40
C ARG A 23 -9.05 -6.08 -4.69
N GLY A 24 -8.52 -6.68 -3.64
CA GLY A 24 -7.43 -7.65 -3.78
C GLY A 24 -6.04 -7.06 -3.69
N MET A 25 -5.91 -5.72 -3.71
CA MET A 25 -4.65 -5.05 -3.47
C MET A 25 -4.60 -4.56 -2.04
N ARG A 26 -3.54 -4.90 -1.32
CA ARG A 26 -3.31 -4.38 0.02
C ARG A 26 -2.28 -3.27 -0.06
N TYR A 27 -2.36 -2.31 0.86
CA TYR A 27 -1.42 -1.20 0.88
C TYR A 27 -1.05 -0.82 2.31
N ARG A 28 0.12 -0.20 2.43
CA ARG A 28 0.65 0.29 3.71
C ARG A 28 1.28 1.66 3.49
N LEU A 29 0.97 2.58 4.39
CA LEU A 29 1.57 3.90 4.43
C LEU A 29 2.31 4.03 5.75
N GLU A 30 3.57 4.47 5.70
CA GLU A 30 4.39 4.62 6.89
C GLU A 30 5.37 5.77 6.73
N GLY A 31 5.72 6.39 7.87
CA GLY A 31 6.77 7.40 7.88
C GLY A 31 8.12 6.70 8.01
N VAL A 32 9.06 7.07 7.14
CA VAL A 32 10.42 6.54 7.20
C VAL A 32 11.41 7.71 7.25
N ASP A 33 12.51 7.50 7.95
CA ASP A 33 13.55 8.52 8.05
C ASP A 33 14.51 8.38 6.88
N SER A 34 14.91 9.53 6.31
CA SER A 34 15.89 9.59 5.24
C SER A 34 16.89 10.70 5.52
N GLU A 35 17.91 10.81 4.68
CA GLU A 35 18.92 11.89 4.84
C GLU A 35 18.30 13.26 4.72
N GLU A 36 17.21 13.39 3.98
CA GLU A 36 16.51 14.65 3.78
C GLU A 36 15.40 14.90 4.81
N GLY A 37 15.23 13.99 5.78
CA GLY A 37 14.20 14.08 6.80
C GLY A 37 13.19 12.95 6.66
N LYS A 38 12.03 13.12 7.27
CA LYS A 38 11.00 12.10 7.25
C LYS A 38 10.24 12.09 5.93
N GLN A 39 10.05 10.93 5.35
CA GLN A 39 9.29 10.75 4.13
C GLN A 39 8.17 9.74 4.33
N LEU A 40 7.17 9.79 3.46
CA LEU A 40 6.06 8.85 3.45
C LEU A 40 6.39 7.73 2.47
N LYS A 41 6.36 6.50 2.95
CA LYS A 41 6.56 5.33 2.09
C LYS A 41 5.22 4.64 1.88
N ALA A 42 4.86 4.47 0.62
CA ALA A 42 3.67 3.70 0.24
C ALA A 42 4.13 2.37 -0.36
N THR A 43 3.50 1.28 0.07
CA THR A 43 3.80 -0.07 -0.40
C THR A 43 2.49 -0.75 -0.78
N VAL A 44 2.48 -1.48 -1.91
CA VAL A 44 1.32 -2.26 -2.33
C VAL A 44 1.74 -3.70 -2.62
N TRP A 45 0.84 -4.65 -2.39
CA TRP A 45 1.06 -6.06 -2.67
C TRP A 45 -0.28 -6.77 -2.84
N PRO A 46 -0.31 -7.95 -3.50
CA PRO A 46 -1.57 -8.67 -3.68
C PRO A 46 -1.99 -9.44 -2.42
N GLU A 47 -3.30 -9.56 -2.20
CA GLU A 47 -3.82 -10.48 -1.22
C GLU A 47 -3.47 -11.93 -1.65
N PRO A 48 -3.47 -12.89 -0.76
CA PRO A 48 -3.95 -12.84 0.63
C PRO A 48 -2.85 -12.56 1.67
N PHE A 49 -1.64 -12.28 1.24
CA PHE A 49 -0.50 -12.13 2.15
C PHE A 49 -0.57 -10.81 2.92
N ASN A 50 -0.01 -10.80 4.13
CA ASN A 50 0.18 -9.56 4.87
C ASN A 50 1.55 -8.96 4.52
N PHE A 51 1.85 -7.79 5.07
CA PHE A 51 3.08 -7.07 4.75
C PHE A 51 4.33 -7.90 5.04
N PHE A 52 4.33 -8.64 6.15
CA PHE A 52 5.52 -9.35 6.61
C PHE A 52 5.74 -10.68 5.89
N THR A 53 4.68 -11.32 5.41
CA THR A 53 4.79 -12.61 4.74
C THR A 53 4.91 -12.51 3.22
N THR A 54 4.66 -11.31 2.66
CA THR A 54 4.79 -11.11 1.22
C THR A 54 6.28 -10.96 0.84
N PRO A 55 6.77 -11.73 -0.15
CA PRO A 55 8.14 -11.54 -0.63
C PRO A 55 8.36 -10.13 -1.16
N GLU A 56 9.57 -9.60 -0.97
CA GLU A 56 9.90 -8.25 -1.43
C GLU A 56 9.68 -8.07 -2.93
N GLU A 57 9.89 -9.10 -3.72
CA GLU A 57 9.68 -9.06 -5.17
C GLU A 57 8.20 -8.87 -5.57
N ASP A 58 7.28 -9.17 -4.65
CA ASP A 58 5.85 -9.00 -4.89
C ASP A 58 5.33 -7.67 -4.33
N LYS A 59 6.18 -6.89 -3.69
CA LYS A 59 5.83 -5.58 -3.17
C LYS A 59 6.37 -4.48 -4.07
N LEU A 60 5.57 -3.44 -4.26
CA LEU A 60 6.00 -2.23 -4.96
C LEU A 60 5.93 -1.08 -3.97
N SER A 61 6.97 -0.27 -3.91
CA SER A 61 7.03 0.85 -2.97
C SER A 61 7.50 2.11 -3.66
N GLU A 62 7.06 3.26 -3.13
CA GLU A 62 7.49 4.57 -3.59
C GLU A 62 7.53 5.54 -2.41
N LEU A 63 8.38 6.54 -2.48
CA LEU A 63 8.53 7.55 -1.45
C LEU A 63 7.87 8.85 -1.88
N PHE A 64 7.23 9.52 -0.91
CA PHE A 64 6.53 10.79 -1.12
C PHE A 64 6.87 11.72 0.04
N SER A 65 6.54 13.02 -0.11
CA SER A 65 6.72 13.95 0.99
C SER A 65 5.83 13.58 2.17
N PHE A 66 6.30 13.84 3.39
CA PHE A 66 5.55 13.51 4.60
C PHE A 66 4.63 14.66 4.99
N ASP A 67 3.59 14.87 4.18
CA ASP A 67 2.59 15.93 4.35
C ASP A 67 1.31 15.54 3.60
N GLU A 68 0.31 16.41 3.62
CA GLU A 68 -0.97 16.15 2.93
C GLU A 68 -0.80 15.98 1.42
N ASP A 69 0.09 16.76 0.81
CA ASP A 69 0.37 16.62 -0.62
C ASP A 69 0.98 15.26 -0.92
N GLY A 70 1.89 14.80 -0.07
CA GLY A 70 2.49 13.48 -0.21
C GLY A 70 1.48 12.36 -0.07
N VAL A 71 0.53 12.48 0.86
CA VAL A 71 -0.54 11.49 1.01
C VAL A 71 -1.41 11.46 -0.24
N THR A 72 -1.76 12.62 -0.79
CA THR A 72 -2.54 12.72 -2.01
C THR A 72 -1.81 12.06 -3.19
N ASP A 73 -0.51 12.33 -3.31
CA ASP A 73 0.32 11.73 -4.35
C ASP A 73 0.42 10.21 -4.17
N ALA A 74 0.56 9.75 -2.93
CA ALA A 74 0.62 8.31 -2.63
C ALA A 74 -0.68 7.61 -3.02
N VAL A 75 -1.83 8.23 -2.72
CA VAL A 75 -3.13 7.68 -3.11
C VAL A 75 -3.23 7.56 -4.63
N ALA A 76 -2.82 8.58 -5.36
CA ALA A 76 -2.83 8.56 -6.82
C ALA A 76 -1.91 7.44 -7.34
N TRP A 77 -0.72 7.31 -6.77
CA TRP A 77 0.22 6.26 -7.17
C TRP A 77 -0.37 4.86 -6.90
N MET A 78 -0.99 4.66 -5.74
CA MET A 78 -1.59 3.36 -5.41
C MET A 78 -2.71 3.01 -6.38
N ASN A 79 -3.53 3.99 -6.77
CA ASN A 79 -4.59 3.77 -7.75
C ASN A 79 -4.01 3.41 -9.12
N ASP A 80 -2.91 4.08 -9.53
CA ASP A 80 -2.25 3.77 -10.79
C ASP A 80 -1.69 2.35 -10.78
N ARG A 81 -1.10 1.92 -9.65
CA ARG A 81 -0.61 0.53 -9.51
C ARG A 81 -1.74 -0.47 -9.61
N TYR A 82 -2.87 -0.15 -8.98
CA TYR A 82 -4.04 -1.02 -9.06
C TYR A 82 -4.52 -1.19 -10.51
N PHE A 83 -4.67 -0.09 -11.24
CA PHE A 83 -5.16 -0.16 -12.61
C PHE A 83 -4.20 -0.87 -13.56
N GLU A 84 -2.91 -0.69 -13.38
CA GLU A 84 -1.92 -1.37 -14.22
C GLU A 84 -1.88 -2.87 -14.00
N ASP A 85 -2.09 -3.32 -12.76
CA ASP A 85 -2.05 -4.73 -12.39
C ASP A 85 -3.42 -5.23 -11.93
N ARG A 86 -4.47 -4.62 -12.41
CA ARG A 86 -5.84 -4.90 -11.97
C ARG A 86 -6.19 -6.38 -11.97
N LYS A 87 -5.83 -7.09 -13.03
CA LYS A 87 -6.13 -8.50 -13.15
C LYS A 87 -5.45 -9.30 -12.04
N LYS A 88 -4.20 -9.00 -11.76
CA LYS A 88 -3.43 -9.64 -10.70
C LYS A 88 -4.11 -9.48 -9.34
N TYR A 89 -4.53 -8.25 -9.02
CA TYR A 89 -5.13 -7.97 -7.72
C TYR A 89 -6.55 -8.55 -7.61
N GLU A 90 -7.34 -8.42 -8.64
CA GLU A 90 -8.72 -8.92 -8.61
C GLU A 90 -8.81 -10.44 -8.58
N GLU A 91 -7.82 -11.13 -9.11
CA GLU A 91 -7.77 -12.59 -9.09
C GLU A 91 -7.21 -13.16 -7.79
N ALA A 92 -6.46 -12.38 -7.03
CA ALA A 92 -5.82 -12.84 -5.81
C ALA A 92 -6.80 -13.49 -4.82
N PRO A 93 -7.95 -12.88 -4.49
CA PRO A 93 -8.92 -13.51 -3.59
C PRO A 93 -9.50 -14.82 -4.13
N LYS A 94 -9.61 -14.95 -5.45
CA LYS A 94 -10.14 -16.15 -6.08
C LYS A 94 -9.17 -17.31 -5.96
N ASN A 95 -7.90 -17.02 -5.78
CA ASN A 95 -6.85 -18.03 -5.67
C ASN A 95 -6.45 -18.29 -4.23
N TRP A 96 -7.20 -17.77 -3.29
CA TRP A 96 -6.89 -17.89 -1.86
C TRP A 96 -6.61 -19.33 -1.44
N ASN A 97 -7.45 -20.26 -1.85
CA ASN A 97 -7.29 -21.66 -1.46
C ASN A 97 -6.02 -22.28 -2.03
N SER A 98 -5.60 -21.84 -3.21
CA SER A 98 -4.38 -22.32 -3.83
C SER A 98 -3.14 -21.92 -3.03
N TYR A 99 -3.16 -20.75 -2.40
CA TYR A 99 -2.05 -20.29 -1.58
C TYR A 99 -1.94 -21.03 -0.26
N GLN A 100 -3.04 -21.58 0.23
CA GLN A 100 -3.06 -22.28 1.50
C GLN A 100 -2.69 -23.76 1.37
N MET A 101 -2.75 -24.29 0.18
CA MET A 101 -2.44 -25.69 -0.04
C MET A 101 -0.97 -25.87 -0.34
N PRO A 102 -0.34 -26.81 0.36
CA PRO A 102 1.07 -27.10 0.11
C PRO A 102 1.31 -27.69 -1.26
#